data_cdbaa313b6a2d685bdb64a7504cf1566
#
_entry.id   cdbaa313b6a2d685bdb64a7504cf1566
#
_cell.length_a   1.000
_cell.length_b   1.000
_cell.length_c   1.000
_cell.angle_alpha   90.00
_cell.angle_beta   90.00
_cell.angle_gamma   90.00
#
_symmetry.space_group_name_H-M   'P 1'
#
loop_
_entity.id
_entity.type
_entity.pdbx_description
1 polymer ?
#
loop_
_entity_poly.entity_id
_entity_poly.type
_entity_poly.pdbx_seq_one_letter_code
_entity_poly.pdbx_strand_id
1 'polypeptide(L)'
;MKKISSNFFCIFSFLVTQILLAKSNRIFDYSHLKGSKLSINAGPLSSKRAIIPYSFTKLHICNSKRLQRMEDTLGEILTGNKFYSTEYLAKVNEDTFCNILCFNNFTERDVNFYKKLIMRRYFVNMVVDKLPAGLILYNNQTKQTMIRYFDGIPIGYIKNNTFYIFNHLQFHILLNKVDTDKYNVVGFNILPMSIEHGEDTPKCVTRANLLLQNFNKSPQPLKEGRTLFTYDVIYEYSDIPFASRWDHYKISRASIHWTGIFISEFLVGIATIFVICLLRKNLRKDIDSYNYRVSQFEDINEYDWKQVAGDVFRPPSVNKLLLSSMIGTGCQLLSMLSFTLFLAVIGFMNPEKRNNILNIGILFYCFCGLFGGYVSANFYRFWGGNSWIRVSVFTSLLFPGIIICGYMIINIILIIENSNAAVNFSDILSLFILWIFCTFPLILIGSFFGYKSNQINIPCEINKIPSYIPEKPWYLHYRYITFLTGLIGFATIFIEFNYVMGALWRHQIYFLATFLFISIFLFAMVMGELSILVVYYNLCYGDYNWWWKSFIIGASPVIYFGMMAMISGMVILVCGAISVFFCLGFLNKIYSEIRID
;
A
#
# COMPACT_ATOMS: atom_id res chain seq x y z
N MET A 1 25.83 -19.88 0.69
CA MET A 1 24.84 -19.05 0.02
C MET A 1 24.35 -19.58 -1.32
N LYS A 2 25.21 -19.95 -2.30
CA LYS A 2 24.75 -20.42 -3.63
C LYS A 2 23.81 -21.64 -3.61
N LYS A 3 24.02 -22.65 -2.77
CA LYS A 3 23.17 -23.86 -2.72
C LYS A 3 21.77 -23.65 -2.09
N ILE A 4 21.66 -22.80 -1.07
CA ILE A 4 20.38 -22.49 -0.40
C ILE A 4 19.54 -21.57 -1.30
N SER A 5 20.18 -20.60 -1.95
CA SER A 5 19.55 -19.73 -2.94
C SER A 5 19.02 -20.52 -4.15
N SER A 6 19.79 -21.52 -4.64
CA SER A 6 19.38 -22.37 -5.77
C SER A 6 18.14 -23.23 -5.45
N ASN A 7 18.13 -23.88 -4.28
CA ASN A 7 16.99 -24.73 -3.89
C ASN A 7 15.73 -23.91 -3.62
N PHE A 8 15.88 -22.70 -3.04
CA PHE A 8 14.76 -21.81 -2.81
C PHE A 8 14.20 -21.26 -4.12
N PHE A 9 15.06 -20.91 -5.07
CA PHE A 9 14.66 -20.47 -6.41
C PHE A 9 13.91 -21.57 -7.16
N CYS A 10 14.33 -22.84 -7.02
CA CYS A 10 13.62 -24.00 -7.56
C CYS A 10 12.23 -24.19 -6.93
N ILE A 11 12.13 -24.12 -5.60
CA ILE A 11 10.83 -24.27 -4.91
C ILE A 11 9.91 -23.08 -5.24
N PHE A 12 10.44 -21.87 -5.30
CA PHE A 12 9.68 -20.69 -5.71
C PHE A 12 9.25 -20.77 -7.17
N SER A 13 10.13 -21.18 -8.08
CA SER A 13 9.82 -21.40 -9.49
C SER A 13 8.75 -22.48 -9.65
N PHE A 14 8.83 -23.59 -8.90
CA PHE A 14 7.83 -24.65 -8.91
C PHE A 14 6.48 -24.18 -8.37
N LEU A 15 6.44 -23.42 -7.27
CA LEU A 15 5.22 -22.82 -6.76
C LEU A 15 4.61 -21.83 -7.75
N VAL A 16 5.41 -20.97 -8.37
CA VAL A 16 4.96 -20.03 -9.40
C VAL A 16 4.41 -20.76 -10.62
N THR A 17 5.08 -21.83 -11.09
CA THR A 17 4.59 -22.64 -12.21
C THR A 17 3.30 -23.37 -11.87
N GLN A 18 3.14 -23.92 -10.67
CA GLN A 18 1.90 -24.55 -10.21
C GLN A 18 0.75 -23.53 -10.12
N ILE A 19 1.04 -22.32 -9.64
CA ILE A 19 0.06 -21.24 -9.57
C ILE A 19 -0.33 -20.73 -10.96
N LEU A 20 0.63 -20.64 -11.89
CA LEU A 20 0.37 -20.28 -13.30
C LEU A 20 -0.44 -21.34 -14.03
N LEU A 21 -0.17 -22.62 -13.80
CA LEU A 21 -0.94 -23.75 -14.34
C LEU A 21 -2.36 -23.78 -13.76
N ALA A 22 -2.54 -23.51 -12.48
CA ALA A 22 -3.85 -23.41 -11.84
C ALA A 22 -4.69 -22.24 -12.41
N LYS A 23 -4.04 -21.16 -12.89
CA LYS A 23 -4.71 -20.03 -13.56
C LYS A 23 -5.18 -20.40 -14.97
N SER A 24 -4.42 -21.25 -15.68
CA SER A 24 -4.72 -21.68 -17.06
C SER A 24 -5.94 -22.59 -17.13
N ASN A 25 -6.21 -23.41 -16.09
CA ASN A 25 -7.24 -24.45 -16.13
C ASN A 25 -8.60 -24.03 -15.55
N ARG A 26 -8.77 -22.78 -15.08
CA ARG A 26 -10.06 -22.30 -14.59
C ARG A 26 -10.65 -21.28 -15.57
N ILE A 27 -11.20 -21.78 -16.67
CA ILE A 27 -12.21 -21.04 -17.43
C ILE A 27 -13.49 -21.11 -16.58
N PHE A 28 -13.62 -20.18 -15.60
CA PHE A 28 -14.89 -19.96 -14.94
C PHE A 28 -15.82 -19.33 -15.97
N ASP A 29 -16.91 -20.01 -16.28
CA ASP A 29 -17.99 -19.44 -17.06
C ASP A 29 -18.69 -18.38 -16.20
N TYR A 30 -18.34 -17.11 -16.40
CA TYR A 30 -18.95 -15.95 -15.71
C TYR A 30 -20.20 -15.45 -16.44
N SER A 31 -20.68 -16.22 -17.43
CA SER A 31 -21.86 -15.85 -18.20
C SER A 31 -23.15 -16.05 -17.40
N HIS A 32 -24.01 -15.07 -17.48
CA HIS A 32 -25.35 -15.10 -16.88
C HIS A 32 -26.38 -15.47 -17.92
N LEU A 33 -27.34 -16.33 -17.55
CA LEU A 33 -28.48 -16.64 -18.40
C LEU A 33 -29.46 -15.47 -18.41
N LYS A 34 -30.16 -15.30 -19.55
CA LYS A 34 -31.25 -14.33 -19.66
C LYS A 34 -32.29 -14.55 -18.55
N GLY A 35 -32.75 -13.48 -17.90
CA GLY A 35 -33.71 -13.54 -16.79
C GLY A 35 -33.14 -14.01 -15.45
N SER A 36 -31.85 -14.40 -15.35
CA SER A 36 -31.23 -14.71 -14.08
C SER A 36 -31.12 -13.47 -13.19
N LYS A 37 -31.19 -13.66 -11.86
CA LYS A 37 -31.07 -12.55 -10.89
C LYS A 37 -29.64 -12.07 -10.80
N LEU A 38 -29.47 -10.77 -10.92
CA LEU A 38 -28.21 -10.08 -10.74
C LEU A 38 -28.23 -9.32 -9.40
N SER A 39 -27.32 -9.60 -8.50
CA SER A 39 -27.25 -8.94 -7.20
C SER A 39 -26.51 -7.61 -7.31
N ILE A 40 -27.15 -6.55 -6.85
CA ILE A 40 -26.56 -5.22 -6.68
C ILE A 40 -26.15 -5.10 -5.21
N ASN A 41 -24.87 -4.87 -4.97
CA ASN A 41 -24.32 -4.84 -3.61
C ASN A 41 -23.85 -3.43 -3.28
N ALA A 42 -24.10 -2.98 -2.04
CA ALA A 42 -23.69 -1.68 -1.54
C ALA A 42 -22.53 -1.80 -0.56
N GLY A 43 -21.52 -0.98 -0.76
CA GLY A 43 -20.36 -0.87 0.12
C GLY A 43 -20.55 0.17 1.23
N PRO A 44 -19.48 0.49 1.95
CA PRO A 44 -19.51 1.48 3.01
C PRO A 44 -19.75 2.89 2.47
N LEU A 45 -20.32 3.74 3.34
CA LEU A 45 -20.40 5.17 3.13
C LEU A 45 -19.01 5.78 3.35
N SER A 46 -18.39 6.26 2.29
CA SER A 46 -17.07 6.86 2.32
C SER A 46 -17.13 8.34 1.97
N SER A 47 -16.12 9.12 2.39
CA SER A 47 -16.02 10.53 2.05
C SER A 47 -14.58 10.90 1.73
N LYS A 48 -14.40 11.85 0.81
CA LYS A 48 -13.08 12.46 0.54
C LYS A 48 -12.67 13.52 1.58
N ARG A 49 -13.61 13.94 2.45
CA ARG A 49 -13.42 14.97 3.47
C ARG A 49 -13.40 14.44 4.91
N ALA A 50 -13.97 13.25 5.13
CA ALA A 50 -14.03 12.61 6.44
C ALA A 50 -13.38 11.23 6.39
N ILE A 51 -12.62 10.91 7.41
CA ILE A 51 -11.82 9.67 7.46
C ILE A 51 -12.66 8.45 7.85
N ILE A 52 -13.75 8.66 8.63
CA ILE A 52 -14.53 7.57 9.21
C ILE A 52 -15.57 7.06 8.20
N PRO A 53 -15.49 5.82 7.70
CA PRO A 53 -16.52 5.22 6.88
C PRO A 53 -17.66 4.69 7.77
N TYR A 54 -18.90 4.88 7.32
CA TYR A 54 -20.08 4.33 7.99
C TYR A 54 -20.64 3.13 7.23
N SER A 55 -21.36 2.25 7.94
CA SER A 55 -22.07 1.15 7.29
C SER A 55 -23.24 1.68 6.44
N PHE A 56 -23.48 1.02 5.30
CA PHE A 56 -24.67 1.31 4.47
C PHE A 56 -25.98 1.14 5.26
N THR A 57 -26.00 0.22 6.23
CA THR A 57 -27.17 -0.01 7.09
C THR A 57 -27.57 1.21 7.92
N LYS A 58 -26.68 2.17 8.18
CA LYS A 58 -26.99 3.41 8.91
C LYS A 58 -27.83 4.41 8.11
N LEU A 59 -27.95 4.24 6.80
CA LEU A 59 -28.85 5.08 6.01
C LEU A 59 -30.33 4.81 6.32
N HIS A 60 -30.64 3.70 7.01
CA HIS A 60 -32.00 3.28 7.29
C HIS A 60 -32.91 3.27 6.05
N ILE A 61 -32.35 3.12 4.86
CA ILE A 61 -33.10 2.93 3.63
C ILE A 61 -33.72 1.55 3.66
N CYS A 62 -35.06 1.49 3.54
CA CYS A 62 -35.81 0.24 3.54
C CYS A 62 -35.56 -0.61 4.80
N ASN A 63 -35.67 -1.91 4.69
CA ASN A 63 -35.52 -2.83 5.83
C ASN A 63 -34.04 -3.19 6.04
N SER A 64 -33.23 -2.19 6.41
CA SER A 64 -31.77 -2.31 6.55
C SER A 64 -31.30 -3.45 7.49
N LYS A 65 -32.19 -3.94 8.36
CA LYS A 65 -31.91 -5.05 9.30
C LYS A 65 -31.88 -6.42 8.62
N ARG A 66 -32.42 -6.57 7.40
CA ARG A 66 -32.43 -7.83 6.63
C ARG A 66 -31.29 -7.93 5.62
N LEU A 67 -30.46 -6.90 5.49
CA LEU A 67 -29.34 -6.91 4.55
C LEU A 67 -28.32 -7.97 4.96
N GLN A 68 -28.09 -8.94 4.08
CA GLN A 68 -27.08 -9.97 4.32
C GLN A 68 -25.69 -9.40 4.01
N ARG A 69 -24.75 -9.61 4.92
CA ARG A 69 -23.35 -9.32 4.68
C ARG A 69 -22.80 -10.34 3.68
N MET A 70 -22.05 -9.88 2.71
CA MET A 70 -21.31 -10.78 1.82
C MET A 70 -20.14 -11.42 2.56
N GLU A 71 -19.67 -12.56 2.04
CA GLU A 71 -18.42 -13.16 2.51
C GLU A 71 -17.26 -12.24 2.13
N ASP A 72 -16.57 -11.73 3.13
CA ASP A 72 -15.45 -10.81 2.97
C ASP A 72 -14.12 -11.56 3.11
N THR A 73 -13.15 -11.19 2.32
CA THR A 73 -11.77 -11.63 2.51
C THR A 73 -11.13 -10.91 3.69
N LEU A 74 -10.06 -11.48 4.29
CA LEU A 74 -9.34 -10.86 5.39
C LEU A 74 -8.90 -9.41 5.06
N GLY A 75 -8.43 -9.18 3.84
CA GLY A 75 -8.06 -7.85 3.37
C GLY A 75 -9.22 -6.86 3.31
N GLU A 76 -10.42 -7.29 2.94
CA GLU A 76 -11.63 -6.46 2.93
C GLU A 76 -12.08 -6.11 4.35
N ILE A 77 -11.97 -7.05 5.26
CA ILE A 77 -12.29 -6.83 6.68
C ILE A 77 -11.36 -5.78 7.28
N LEU A 78 -10.04 -5.91 7.07
CA LEU A 78 -9.03 -5.01 7.62
C LEU A 78 -9.10 -3.58 7.05
N THR A 79 -9.53 -3.44 5.79
CA THR A 79 -9.71 -2.12 5.15
C THR A 79 -11.08 -1.51 5.40
N GLY A 80 -12.00 -2.23 6.06
CA GLY A 80 -13.35 -1.76 6.31
C GLY A 80 -14.27 -1.73 5.10
N ASN A 81 -13.89 -2.39 3.99
CA ASN A 81 -14.67 -2.49 2.76
C ASN A 81 -15.69 -3.63 2.83
N LYS A 82 -16.56 -3.61 3.84
CA LYS A 82 -17.61 -4.60 4.03
C LYS A 82 -18.80 -4.27 3.14
N PHE A 83 -19.25 -5.25 2.32
CA PHE A 83 -20.38 -5.10 1.41
C PHE A 83 -21.62 -5.82 1.93
N TYR A 84 -22.77 -5.25 1.56
CA TYR A 84 -24.09 -5.78 1.90
C TYR A 84 -24.88 -6.01 0.62
N SER A 85 -25.60 -7.13 0.55
CA SER A 85 -26.58 -7.35 -0.53
C SER A 85 -27.75 -6.38 -0.35
N THR A 86 -28.15 -5.70 -1.43
CA THR A 86 -29.29 -4.77 -1.40
C THR A 86 -30.56 -5.45 -1.89
N GLU A 87 -31.71 -4.80 -1.64
CA GLU A 87 -33.01 -5.26 -2.13
C GLU A 87 -33.29 -4.87 -3.60
N TYR A 88 -32.33 -4.19 -4.28
CA TYR A 88 -32.45 -3.90 -5.70
C TYR A 88 -32.43 -5.19 -6.52
N LEU A 89 -33.49 -5.43 -7.27
CA LEU A 89 -33.64 -6.62 -8.11
C LEU A 89 -33.41 -6.26 -9.57
N ALA A 90 -32.36 -6.81 -10.15
CA ALA A 90 -32.10 -6.73 -11.58
C ALA A 90 -32.17 -8.14 -12.18
N LYS A 91 -32.83 -8.29 -13.33
CA LYS A 91 -32.85 -9.54 -14.10
C LYS A 91 -32.13 -9.30 -15.42
N VAL A 92 -31.18 -10.16 -15.73
CA VAL A 92 -30.32 -10.01 -16.91
C VAL A 92 -31.13 -9.85 -18.19
N ASN A 93 -30.87 -8.77 -18.91
CA ASN A 93 -31.52 -8.43 -20.18
C ASN A 93 -33.04 -8.20 -20.10
N GLU A 94 -33.53 -7.73 -18.95
CA GLU A 94 -34.93 -7.30 -18.78
C GLU A 94 -34.94 -5.87 -18.24
N ASP A 95 -35.32 -4.91 -19.09
CA ASP A 95 -35.47 -3.52 -18.66
C ASP A 95 -36.67 -3.36 -17.72
N THR A 96 -36.44 -2.65 -16.63
CA THR A 96 -37.49 -2.34 -15.67
C THR A 96 -37.46 -0.87 -15.30
N PHE A 97 -38.64 -0.25 -15.22
CA PHE A 97 -38.75 1.18 -15.01
C PHE A 97 -39.65 1.49 -13.80
N CYS A 98 -39.25 2.48 -13.06
CA CYS A 98 -40.00 3.02 -11.94
C CYS A 98 -40.41 1.98 -10.89
N ASN A 99 -39.49 1.05 -10.61
CA ASN A 99 -39.68 0.04 -9.56
C ASN A 99 -39.68 0.71 -8.19
N ILE A 100 -40.68 0.38 -7.38
CA ILE A 100 -40.73 0.83 -6.00
C ILE A 100 -39.78 -0.07 -5.19
N LEU A 101 -38.79 0.56 -4.53
CA LEU A 101 -37.94 -0.16 -3.58
C LEU A 101 -38.61 -0.27 -2.22
N CYS A 102 -38.95 0.88 -1.65
CA CYS A 102 -39.64 0.96 -0.36
C CYS A 102 -40.10 2.40 -0.04
N PHE A 103 -40.96 2.48 0.98
CA PHE A 103 -41.29 3.71 1.67
C PHE A 103 -40.48 3.84 2.94
N ASN A 104 -39.77 4.94 3.12
CA ASN A 104 -39.00 5.21 4.31
C ASN A 104 -39.57 6.41 5.08
N ASN A 105 -39.74 6.27 6.41
CA ASN A 105 -40.15 7.36 7.28
C ASN A 105 -38.94 7.98 7.95
N PHE A 106 -38.57 9.19 7.53
CA PHE A 106 -37.47 9.93 8.13
C PHE A 106 -37.89 10.57 9.46
N THR A 107 -37.16 10.25 10.50
CA THR A 107 -37.22 10.94 11.80
C THR A 107 -36.30 12.18 11.77
N GLU A 108 -36.47 13.09 12.74
CA GLU A 108 -35.59 14.25 12.89
C GLU A 108 -34.11 13.84 13.01
N ARG A 109 -33.83 12.75 13.70
CA ARG A 109 -32.47 12.19 13.84
C ARG A 109 -31.89 11.77 12.49
N ASP A 110 -32.69 11.11 11.67
CA ASP A 110 -32.29 10.68 10.33
C ASP A 110 -32.00 11.89 9.44
N VAL A 111 -32.88 12.88 9.43
CA VAL A 111 -32.70 14.13 8.67
C VAL A 111 -31.40 14.83 9.06
N ASN A 112 -31.12 14.94 10.36
CA ASN A 112 -29.89 15.56 10.85
C ASN A 112 -28.64 14.74 10.48
N PHE A 113 -28.74 13.40 10.49
CA PHE A 113 -27.67 12.52 10.04
C PHE A 113 -27.40 12.67 8.53
N TYR A 114 -28.46 12.66 7.69
CA TYR A 114 -28.31 12.88 6.25
C TYR A 114 -27.74 14.25 5.90
N LYS A 115 -28.16 15.33 6.61
CA LYS A 115 -27.57 16.66 6.45
C LYS A 115 -26.05 16.63 6.72
N LYS A 116 -25.62 15.95 7.78
CA LYS A 116 -24.21 15.76 8.13
C LYS A 116 -23.45 15.01 7.02
N LEU A 117 -24.05 13.94 6.47
CA LEU A 117 -23.46 13.16 5.38
C LEU A 117 -23.31 13.99 4.10
N ILE A 118 -24.35 14.74 3.70
CA ILE A 118 -24.35 15.58 2.49
C ILE A 118 -23.32 16.72 2.63
N MET A 119 -23.24 17.41 3.78
CA MET A 119 -22.26 18.46 4.04
C MET A 119 -20.82 17.92 3.94
N ARG A 120 -20.56 16.73 4.44
CA ARG A 120 -19.26 16.08 4.40
C ARG A 120 -19.00 15.32 3.11
N ARG A 121 -19.90 15.41 2.12
CA ARG A 121 -19.81 14.76 0.80
C ARG A 121 -19.57 13.26 0.88
N TYR A 122 -20.39 12.57 1.68
CA TYR A 122 -20.38 11.10 1.70
C TYR A 122 -21.02 10.56 0.42
N PHE A 123 -20.49 9.41 -0.01
CA PHE A 123 -20.97 8.66 -1.16
C PHE A 123 -21.01 7.16 -0.85
N VAL A 124 -21.81 6.44 -1.62
CA VAL A 124 -21.93 4.97 -1.55
C VAL A 124 -21.22 4.35 -2.74
N ASN A 125 -20.42 3.31 -2.49
CA ASN A 125 -19.87 2.48 -3.56
C ASN A 125 -20.82 1.30 -3.81
N MET A 126 -21.35 1.18 -5.02
CA MET A 126 -22.15 0.02 -5.41
C MET A 126 -21.40 -0.85 -6.41
N VAL A 127 -21.76 -2.12 -6.44
CA VAL A 127 -21.08 -3.14 -7.22
C VAL A 127 -22.05 -4.15 -7.77
N VAL A 128 -21.85 -4.50 -9.04
CA VAL A 128 -22.54 -5.59 -9.74
C VAL A 128 -21.49 -6.49 -10.39
N ASP A 129 -21.59 -7.78 -10.21
CA ASP A 129 -20.64 -8.76 -10.77
C ASP A 129 -19.16 -8.35 -10.58
N LYS A 130 -18.84 -7.88 -9.37
CA LYS A 130 -17.51 -7.37 -8.96
C LYS A 130 -17.08 -6.05 -9.63
N LEU A 131 -17.84 -5.50 -10.58
CA LEU A 131 -17.57 -4.21 -11.20
C LEU A 131 -18.09 -3.06 -10.32
N PRO A 132 -17.26 -2.07 -10.00
CA PRO A 132 -17.72 -0.89 -9.28
C PRO A 132 -18.56 0.01 -10.20
N ALA A 133 -19.51 0.72 -9.61
CA ALA A 133 -20.37 1.64 -10.34
C ALA A 133 -19.61 2.86 -10.86
N GLY A 134 -19.80 3.19 -12.14
CA GLY A 134 -19.47 4.48 -12.70
C GLY A 134 -20.58 5.49 -12.40
N LEU A 135 -20.24 6.70 -11.97
CA LEU A 135 -21.18 7.79 -11.77
C LEU A 135 -21.43 8.53 -13.09
N ILE A 136 -22.66 8.50 -13.57
CA ILE A 136 -23.07 9.29 -14.73
C ILE A 136 -23.38 10.72 -14.25
N LEU A 137 -22.68 11.69 -14.83
CA LEU A 137 -22.93 13.11 -14.61
C LEU A 137 -23.45 13.72 -15.91
N TYR A 138 -24.58 14.38 -15.84
CA TYR A 138 -25.14 15.13 -16.96
C TYR A 138 -24.74 16.60 -16.87
N ASN A 139 -24.07 17.10 -17.90
CA ASN A 139 -23.74 18.51 -17.98
C ASN A 139 -24.82 19.25 -18.74
N ASN A 140 -25.60 20.06 -18.04
CA ASN A 140 -26.71 20.84 -18.63
C ASN A 140 -26.24 21.84 -19.69
N GLN A 141 -24.99 22.32 -19.64
CA GLN A 141 -24.46 23.30 -20.60
C GLN A 141 -24.08 22.66 -21.93
N THR A 142 -23.40 21.51 -21.87
CA THR A 142 -22.92 20.81 -23.08
C THR A 142 -23.87 19.73 -23.57
N LYS A 143 -24.95 19.43 -22.82
CA LYS A 143 -25.87 18.30 -23.06
C LYS A 143 -25.17 16.95 -23.22
N GLN A 144 -23.95 16.80 -22.66
CA GLN A 144 -23.16 15.58 -22.73
C GLN A 144 -23.16 14.85 -21.39
N THR A 145 -23.16 13.53 -21.44
CA THR A 145 -22.99 12.67 -20.28
C THR A 145 -21.51 12.36 -20.07
N MET A 146 -21.01 12.53 -18.86
CA MET A 146 -19.67 12.11 -18.44
C MET A 146 -19.79 11.00 -17.43
N ILE A 147 -19.02 9.92 -17.61
CA ILE A 147 -18.93 8.82 -16.65
C ILE A 147 -17.68 9.02 -15.80
N ARG A 148 -17.85 9.03 -14.47
CA ARG A 148 -16.74 9.07 -13.52
C ARG A 148 -16.69 7.77 -12.73
N TYR A 149 -15.60 7.05 -12.88
CA TYR A 149 -15.35 5.85 -12.10
C TYR A 149 -14.68 6.19 -10.76
N PHE A 150 -14.93 5.38 -9.72
CA PHE A 150 -14.37 5.51 -8.36
C PHE A 150 -14.75 6.78 -7.57
N ASP A 151 -15.66 7.59 -8.07
CA ASP A 151 -16.17 8.76 -7.33
C ASP A 151 -17.30 8.39 -6.36
N GLY A 152 -17.89 7.19 -6.54
CA GLY A 152 -19.04 6.71 -5.78
C GLY A 152 -20.31 7.51 -6.06
N ILE A 153 -21.44 7.05 -5.51
CA ILE A 153 -22.76 7.64 -5.72
C ILE A 153 -23.05 8.59 -4.57
N PRO A 154 -23.20 9.90 -4.79
CA PRO A 154 -23.49 10.85 -3.73
C PRO A 154 -24.88 10.58 -3.13
N ILE A 155 -25.05 10.87 -1.84
CA ILE A 155 -26.32 10.65 -1.12
C ILE A 155 -27.32 11.74 -1.44
N GLY A 156 -26.84 12.96 -1.70
CA GLY A 156 -27.66 14.12 -2.00
C GLY A 156 -26.81 15.34 -2.34
N TYR A 157 -27.47 16.48 -2.48
CA TYR A 157 -26.81 17.74 -2.80
C TYR A 157 -27.48 18.93 -2.09
N ILE A 158 -26.81 20.09 -2.11
CA ILE A 158 -27.30 21.35 -1.54
C ILE A 158 -27.55 22.32 -2.68
N LYS A 159 -28.74 22.93 -2.71
CA LYS A 159 -29.12 24.01 -3.63
C LYS A 159 -29.92 25.06 -2.87
N ASN A 160 -29.58 26.34 -3.02
CA ASN A 160 -30.23 27.46 -2.33
C ASN A 160 -30.42 27.23 -0.81
N ASN A 161 -29.39 26.76 -0.13
CA ASN A 161 -29.39 26.45 1.31
C ASN A 161 -30.40 25.36 1.73
N THR A 162 -31.01 24.65 0.79
CA THR A 162 -31.89 23.50 1.03
C THR A 162 -31.17 22.21 0.66
N PHE A 163 -31.42 21.13 1.45
CA PHE A 163 -30.87 19.82 1.23
C PHE A 163 -31.82 18.96 0.41
N TYR A 164 -31.29 18.29 -0.58
CA TYR A 164 -32.02 17.36 -1.45
C TYR A 164 -31.37 15.98 -1.38
N ILE A 165 -32.22 14.93 -1.37
CA ILE A 165 -31.79 13.54 -1.35
C ILE A 165 -31.92 12.92 -2.74
N PHE A 166 -30.98 12.04 -3.11
CA PHE A 166 -31.15 11.18 -4.28
C PHE A 166 -31.98 9.96 -3.88
N ASN A 167 -33.23 9.95 -4.23
CA ASN A 167 -34.20 8.90 -3.92
C ASN A 167 -34.57 8.03 -5.13
N HIS A 168 -34.05 8.34 -6.31
CA HIS A 168 -34.22 7.56 -7.53
C HIS A 168 -32.85 7.23 -8.14
N LEU A 169 -32.57 5.93 -8.36
CA LEU A 169 -31.33 5.46 -8.95
C LEU A 169 -31.65 4.79 -10.29
N GLN A 170 -31.00 5.23 -11.35
CA GLN A 170 -31.09 4.60 -12.66
C GLN A 170 -29.81 3.80 -12.90
N PHE A 171 -29.95 2.47 -13.02
CA PHE A 171 -28.86 1.53 -13.24
C PHE A 171 -28.70 1.26 -14.73
N HIS A 172 -27.56 1.59 -15.30
CA HIS A 172 -27.15 1.26 -16.66
C HIS A 172 -26.15 0.11 -16.62
N ILE A 173 -26.54 -1.05 -17.11
CA ILE A 173 -25.74 -2.26 -17.12
C ILE A 173 -25.34 -2.60 -18.55
N LEU A 174 -24.04 -2.61 -18.84
CA LEU A 174 -23.52 -2.95 -20.15
C LEU A 174 -23.35 -4.46 -20.25
N LEU A 175 -23.97 -5.07 -21.27
CA LEU A 175 -23.92 -6.50 -21.54
C LEU A 175 -23.15 -6.79 -22.83
N ASN A 176 -22.27 -7.80 -22.76
CA ASN A 176 -21.68 -8.40 -23.93
C ASN A 176 -22.33 -9.77 -24.17
N LYS A 177 -22.82 -9.99 -25.39
CA LYS A 177 -23.48 -11.24 -25.77
C LYS A 177 -22.42 -12.28 -26.10
N VAL A 178 -22.44 -13.43 -25.40
CA VAL A 178 -21.53 -14.56 -25.64
C VAL A 178 -22.19 -15.60 -26.52
N ASP A 179 -23.42 -15.99 -26.18
CA ASP A 179 -24.25 -16.97 -26.88
C ASP A 179 -25.70 -16.47 -27.00
N THR A 180 -26.58 -17.28 -27.56
CA THR A 180 -27.99 -16.91 -27.76
C THR A 180 -28.70 -16.45 -26.50
N ASP A 181 -28.42 -17.10 -25.33
CA ASP A 181 -29.02 -16.78 -24.04
C ASP A 181 -28.02 -16.47 -22.92
N LYS A 182 -26.72 -16.33 -23.25
CA LYS A 182 -25.65 -16.06 -22.29
C LYS A 182 -25.08 -14.66 -22.47
N TYR A 183 -25.01 -13.93 -21.38
CA TYR A 183 -24.54 -12.55 -21.33
C TYR A 183 -23.48 -12.36 -20.26
N ASN A 184 -22.44 -11.59 -20.56
CA ASN A 184 -21.44 -11.13 -19.61
C ASN A 184 -21.69 -9.69 -19.24
N VAL A 185 -21.61 -9.36 -17.96
CA VAL A 185 -21.63 -7.97 -17.48
C VAL A 185 -20.26 -7.35 -17.71
N VAL A 186 -20.20 -6.31 -18.54
CA VAL A 186 -18.94 -5.63 -18.93
C VAL A 186 -18.85 -4.20 -18.45
N GLY A 187 -19.95 -3.61 -17.98
CA GLY A 187 -19.98 -2.28 -17.40
C GLY A 187 -21.17 -2.07 -16.48
N PHE A 188 -20.99 -1.18 -15.49
CA PHE A 188 -22.03 -0.82 -14.54
C PHE A 188 -21.95 0.67 -14.23
N ASN A 189 -22.98 1.41 -14.59
CA ASN A 189 -23.05 2.86 -14.38
C ASN A 189 -24.35 3.23 -13.68
N ILE A 190 -24.32 4.31 -12.89
CA ILE A 190 -25.48 4.77 -12.11
C ILE A 190 -25.68 6.25 -12.31
N LEU A 191 -26.93 6.64 -12.58
CA LEU A 191 -27.37 8.02 -12.62
C LEU A 191 -28.27 8.27 -11.40
N PRO A 192 -27.80 9.01 -10.37
CA PRO A 192 -28.62 9.37 -9.23
C PRO A 192 -29.51 10.58 -9.56
N MET A 193 -30.78 10.49 -9.24
CA MET A 193 -31.75 11.54 -9.44
C MET A 193 -32.53 11.81 -8.17
N SER A 194 -33.01 13.03 -8.02
CA SER A 194 -33.90 13.47 -6.95
C SER A 194 -35.26 13.77 -7.53
N ILE A 195 -36.28 13.01 -7.14
CA ILE A 195 -37.64 13.12 -7.69
C ILE A 195 -38.66 13.22 -6.56
N GLU A 196 -39.48 14.24 -6.55
CA GLU A 196 -40.61 14.39 -5.62
C GLU A 196 -41.76 13.50 -6.06
N HIS A 197 -41.95 12.38 -5.38
CA HIS A 197 -43.07 11.46 -5.63
C HIS A 197 -44.33 11.92 -4.92
N GLY A 198 -45.50 11.41 -5.35
CA GLY A 198 -46.75 11.54 -4.57
C GLY A 198 -46.71 10.68 -3.31
N GLU A 199 -47.68 10.88 -2.40
CA GLU A 199 -47.70 10.14 -1.13
C GLU A 199 -47.71 8.61 -1.29
N ASP A 200 -48.42 8.10 -2.31
CA ASP A 200 -48.57 6.66 -2.58
C ASP A 200 -48.27 6.25 -4.04
N THR A 201 -47.99 7.20 -4.93
CA THR A 201 -47.80 6.93 -6.36
C THR A 201 -46.44 7.38 -6.85
N PRO A 202 -45.69 6.51 -7.54
CA PRO A 202 -44.43 6.89 -8.14
C PRO A 202 -44.68 7.85 -9.32
N LYS A 203 -43.94 8.96 -9.34
CA LYS A 203 -44.00 9.97 -10.42
C LYS A 203 -42.84 9.84 -11.41
N CYS A 204 -42.18 8.72 -11.49
CA CYS A 204 -41.14 8.52 -12.48
C CYS A 204 -41.69 8.18 -13.85
N VAL A 205 -40.93 8.42 -14.91
CA VAL A 205 -41.35 8.19 -16.29
C VAL A 205 -41.03 6.75 -16.70
N THR A 206 -42.00 6.08 -17.29
CA THR A 206 -41.95 4.65 -17.56
C THR A 206 -41.45 4.26 -18.96
N ARG A 207 -41.09 5.19 -19.87
CA ARG A 207 -40.61 4.88 -21.23
C ARG A 207 -39.78 5.99 -21.90
N ALA A 208 -39.09 5.61 -22.96
CA ALA A 208 -38.26 6.35 -23.94
C ALA A 208 -38.24 7.89 -23.86
N ASN A 209 -37.11 8.49 -23.68
CA ASN A 209 -36.69 9.87 -23.38
C ASN A 209 -36.42 10.14 -21.88
N LEU A 210 -36.09 9.11 -21.15
CA LEU A 210 -35.92 9.06 -19.69
C LEU A 210 -34.93 10.09 -19.15
N LEU A 211 -33.83 10.32 -19.82
CA LEU A 211 -32.76 11.18 -19.31
C LEU A 211 -33.20 12.63 -19.17
N LEU A 212 -33.92 13.19 -20.16
CA LEU A 212 -34.29 14.61 -20.18
C LEU A 212 -35.55 14.91 -19.35
N GLN A 213 -36.51 13.98 -19.31
CA GLN A 213 -37.80 14.23 -18.63
C GLN A 213 -37.72 14.09 -17.10
N ASN A 214 -36.87 13.18 -16.58
CA ASN A 214 -36.70 13.04 -15.15
C ASN A 214 -35.85 14.17 -14.53
N PHE A 215 -34.95 14.81 -15.30
CA PHE A 215 -34.19 15.98 -14.84
C PHE A 215 -35.07 17.25 -14.64
N ASN A 216 -36.18 17.35 -15.31
CA ASN A 216 -37.09 18.51 -15.23
C ASN A 216 -38.11 18.39 -14.08
N LYS A 217 -38.10 17.32 -13.29
CA LYS A 217 -39.02 17.16 -12.16
C LYS A 217 -38.54 17.92 -10.93
N SER A 218 -39.50 18.27 -10.06
CA SER A 218 -39.22 18.88 -8.77
C SER A 218 -38.32 17.93 -7.93
N PRO A 219 -37.20 18.41 -7.38
CA PRO A 219 -36.32 17.59 -6.57
C PRO A 219 -36.92 17.35 -5.18
N GLN A 220 -36.70 16.14 -4.63
CA GLN A 220 -37.18 15.75 -3.30
C GLN A 220 -36.37 16.46 -2.20
N PRO A 221 -37.00 17.39 -1.45
CA PRO A 221 -36.33 18.02 -0.31
C PRO A 221 -36.18 17.03 0.84
N LEU A 222 -35.08 17.12 1.59
CA LEU A 222 -34.84 16.34 2.76
C LEU A 222 -35.65 16.91 3.94
N LYS A 223 -36.79 16.32 4.24
CA LYS A 223 -37.70 16.68 5.34
C LYS A 223 -38.11 15.45 6.12
N GLU A 224 -38.64 15.66 7.32
CA GLU A 224 -39.30 14.61 8.10
C GLU A 224 -40.57 14.13 7.37
N GLY A 225 -40.84 12.84 7.52
CA GLY A 225 -42.01 12.22 6.91
C GLY A 225 -41.69 11.09 5.95
N ARG A 226 -42.68 10.67 5.21
CA ARG A 226 -42.63 9.53 4.30
C ARG A 226 -41.95 9.91 2.98
N THR A 227 -40.88 9.17 2.60
CA THR A 227 -40.15 9.35 1.35
C THR A 227 -40.13 8.04 0.58
N LEU A 228 -40.46 8.09 -0.70
CA LEU A 228 -40.45 6.93 -1.60
C LEU A 228 -39.09 6.80 -2.28
N PHE A 229 -38.54 5.60 -2.27
CA PHE A 229 -37.32 5.20 -3.00
C PHE A 229 -37.73 4.36 -4.21
N THR A 230 -37.22 4.73 -5.38
CA THR A 230 -37.50 4.06 -6.65
C THR A 230 -36.23 3.83 -7.43
N TYR A 231 -36.28 2.91 -8.43
CA TYR A 231 -35.13 2.64 -9.30
C TYR A 231 -35.54 2.16 -10.67
N ASP A 232 -34.66 2.38 -11.65
CA ASP A 232 -34.75 1.85 -13.01
C ASP A 232 -33.59 0.93 -13.27
N VAL A 233 -33.80 -0.08 -14.13
CA VAL A 233 -32.70 -0.94 -14.65
C VAL A 233 -32.78 -0.92 -16.16
N ILE A 234 -31.70 -0.49 -16.80
CA ILE A 234 -31.59 -0.35 -18.25
C ILE A 234 -30.37 -1.18 -18.70
N TYR A 235 -30.55 -2.00 -19.70
CA TYR A 235 -29.52 -2.79 -20.31
C TYR A 235 -29.11 -2.21 -21.66
N GLU A 236 -27.79 -2.09 -21.85
CA GLU A 236 -27.19 -1.63 -23.11
C GLU A 236 -26.22 -2.69 -23.61
N TYR A 237 -26.22 -2.96 -24.92
CA TYR A 237 -25.27 -3.89 -25.50
C TYR A 237 -23.94 -3.19 -25.81
N SER A 238 -22.84 -3.89 -25.53
CA SER A 238 -21.49 -3.40 -25.77
C SER A 238 -20.59 -4.49 -26.34
N ASP A 239 -19.74 -4.11 -27.29
CA ASP A 239 -18.79 -5.01 -27.93
C ASP A 239 -17.52 -5.26 -27.08
N ILE A 240 -17.47 -4.73 -25.88
CA ILE A 240 -16.32 -4.87 -24.97
C ILE A 240 -16.18 -6.35 -24.55
N PRO A 241 -15.06 -7.00 -24.84
CA PRO A 241 -14.85 -8.38 -24.39
C PRO A 241 -14.69 -8.44 -22.86
N PHE A 242 -15.16 -9.53 -22.25
CA PHE A 242 -15.09 -9.75 -20.80
C PHE A 242 -13.68 -9.57 -20.22
N ALA A 243 -12.66 -10.00 -20.94
CA ALA A 243 -11.26 -9.92 -20.51
C ALA A 243 -10.77 -8.46 -20.36
N SER A 244 -11.29 -7.53 -21.16
CA SER A 244 -10.90 -6.10 -21.15
C SER A 244 -11.87 -5.18 -20.40
N ARG A 245 -12.89 -5.74 -19.72
CA ARG A 245 -13.92 -4.94 -19.02
C ARG A 245 -13.34 -3.98 -17.97
N TRP A 246 -12.18 -4.31 -17.39
CA TRP A 246 -11.49 -3.46 -16.42
C TRP A 246 -10.66 -2.34 -17.04
N ASP A 247 -10.40 -2.36 -18.36
CA ASP A 247 -9.57 -1.34 -19.02
C ASP A 247 -10.24 0.03 -19.03
N HIS A 248 -11.58 0.07 -19.12
CA HIS A 248 -12.33 1.32 -18.98
C HIS A 248 -12.16 2.02 -17.64
N TYR A 249 -11.97 1.24 -16.58
CA TYR A 249 -11.71 1.75 -15.23
C TYR A 249 -10.27 2.29 -15.09
N LYS A 250 -9.33 1.83 -15.92
CA LYS A 250 -7.93 2.32 -15.94
C LYS A 250 -7.84 3.72 -16.56
N ILE A 251 -8.64 4.02 -17.58
CA ILE A 251 -8.54 5.23 -18.40
C ILE A 251 -9.05 6.48 -17.65
N SER A 252 -9.94 6.32 -16.68
CA SER A 252 -10.55 7.43 -15.95
C SER A 252 -9.60 8.07 -14.93
N ARG A 253 -8.68 8.91 -15.37
CA ARG A 253 -7.87 9.89 -14.60
C ARG A 253 -6.54 9.49 -13.95
N ALA A 254 -6.03 8.32 -14.11
CA ALA A 254 -4.62 8.09 -13.83
C ALA A 254 -3.82 8.30 -15.13
N SER A 255 -3.84 9.50 -15.70
CA SER A 255 -2.76 9.89 -16.60
C SER A 255 -1.52 9.95 -15.74
N ILE A 256 -0.85 8.80 -15.61
CA ILE A 256 0.49 8.74 -15.03
C ILE A 256 1.29 9.69 -15.91
N HIS A 257 1.80 10.76 -15.32
CA HIS A 257 2.68 11.67 -16.04
C HIS A 257 4.03 10.97 -16.24
N TRP A 258 4.09 10.04 -17.19
CA TRP A 258 5.29 9.30 -17.53
C TRP A 258 6.48 10.20 -17.75
N THR A 259 6.25 11.39 -18.33
CA THR A 259 7.29 12.41 -18.51
C THR A 259 7.92 12.85 -17.19
N GLY A 260 7.12 13.08 -16.15
CA GLY A 260 7.61 13.44 -14.81
C GLY A 260 8.45 12.33 -14.19
N ILE A 261 8.01 11.07 -14.35
CA ILE A 261 8.73 9.89 -13.85
C ILE A 261 10.08 9.73 -14.57
N PHE A 262 10.11 9.79 -15.91
CA PHE A 262 11.35 9.68 -16.65
C PHE A 262 12.34 10.81 -16.32
N ILE A 263 11.85 12.03 -16.08
CA ILE A 263 12.70 13.14 -15.63
C ILE A 263 13.26 12.85 -14.24
N SER A 264 12.45 12.38 -13.31
CA SER A 264 12.89 12.02 -11.95
C SER A 264 13.94 10.89 -11.99
N GLU A 265 13.68 9.81 -12.73
CA GLU A 265 14.64 8.70 -12.92
C GLU A 265 15.95 9.16 -13.54
N PHE A 266 15.89 10.02 -14.55
CA PHE A 266 17.07 10.57 -15.21
C PHE A 266 17.90 11.44 -14.27
N LEU A 267 17.26 12.31 -13.47
CA LEU A 267 17.94 13.15 -12.48
C LEU A 267 18.59 12.28 -11.37
N VAL A 268 17.90 11.27 -10.88
CA VAL A 268 18.46 10.31 -9.91
C VAL A 268 19.65 9.58 -10.54
N GLY A 269 19.55 9.10 -11.77
CA GLY A 269 20.65 8.45 -12.47
C GLY A 269 21.90 9.34 -12.59
N ILE A 270 21.72 10.62 -12.94
CA ILE A 270 22.83 11.60 -12.99
C ILE A 270 23.43 11.79 -11.59
N ALA A 271 22.61 11.96 -10.56
CA ALA A 271 23.07 12.10 -9.18
C ALA A 271 23.89 10.88 -8.72
N THR A 272 23.43 9.67 -9.04
CA THR A 272 24.13 8.41 -8.78
C THR A 272 25.51 8.38 -9.43
N ILE A 273 25.59 8.69 -10.72
CA ILE A 273 26.88 8.75 -11.45
C ILE A 273 27.80 9.78 -10.81
N PHE A 274 27.26 10.95 -10.45
CA PHE A 274 28.04 12.00 -9.81
C PHE A 274 28.61 11.55 -8.46
N VAL A 275 27.80 10.93 -7.60
CA VAL A 275 28.25 10.42 -6.29
C VAL A 275 29.31 9.33 -6.46
N ILE A 276 29.14 8.40 -7.41
CA ILE A 276 30.13 7.34 -7.70
C ILE A 276 31.45 7.97 -8.17
N CYS A 277 31.39 8.94 -9.09
CA CYS A 277 32.60 9.62 -9.59
C CYS A 277 33.32 10.39 -8.48
N LEU A 278 32.56 11.08 -7.61
CA LEU A 278 33.09 11.82 -6.45
C LEU A 278 33.80 10.87 -5.47
N LEU A 279 33.15 9.79 -5.07
CA LEU A 279 33.73 8.79 -4.19
C LEU A 279 34.97 8.15 -4.79
N ARG A 280 34.94 7.76 -6.06
CA ARG A 280 36.12 7.20 -6.75
C ARG A 280 37.27 8.18 -6.81
N LYS A 281 37.00 9.45 -7.13
CA LYS A 281 38.03 10.50 -7.16
C LYS A 281 38.68 10.71 -5.78
N ASN A 282 37.86 10.81 -4.73
CA ASN A 282 38.35 11.03 -3.37
C ASN A 282 39.15 9.82 -2.88
N LEU A 283 38.60 8.59 -3.04
CA LEU A 283 39.29 7.37 -2.66
C LEU A 283 40.64 7.20 -3.38
N ARG A 284 40.70 7.47 -4.69
CA ARG A 284 41.98 7.42 -5.44
C ARG A 284 42.96 8.42 -4.87
N LYS A 285 42.53 9.67 -4.65
CA LYS A 285 43.38 10.70 -4.07
C LYS A 285 43.92 10.29 -2.70
N ASP A 286 43.06 9.72 -1.84
CA ASP A 286 43.46 9.26 -0.51
C ASP A 286 44.44 8.06 -0.57
N ILE A 287 44.21 7.12 -1.50
CA ILE A 287 45.12 5.99 -1.70
C ILE A 287 46.46 6.46 -2.27
N ASP A 288 46.48 7.36 -3.23
CA ASP A 288 47.70 7.89 -3.83
C ASP A 288 48.50 8.71 -2.81
N SER A 289 47.85 9.56 -2.02
CA SER A 289 48.50 10.33 -0.95
C SER A 289 49.12 9.42 0.13
N TYR A 290 48.43 8.35 0.48
CA TYR A 290 48.95 7.37 1.43
C TYR A 290 50.18 6.63 0.91
N ASN A 291 50.12 6.13 -0.33
CA ASN A 291 51.26 5.42 -0.94
C ASN A 291 52.49 6.34 -1.06
N TYR A 292 52.28 7.63 -1.34
CA TYR A 292 53.34 8.62 -1.37
C TYR A 292 53.96 8.86 0.02
N ARG A 293 53.18 9.03 1.08
CA ARG A 293 53.63 9.26 2.47
C ARG A 293 54.37 8.02 3.03
N VAL A 294 53.84 6.82 2.78
CA VAL A 294 54.49 5.57 3.18
C VAL A 294 55.87 5.45 2.53
N SER A 295 56.05 5.93 1.29
CA SER A 295 57.38 5.92 0.63
C SER A 295 58.40 6.89 1.21
N GLN A 296 57.95 7.94 1.95
CA GLN A 296 58.81 8.98 2.53
C GLN A 296 59.03 8.86 4.03
N PHE A 297 58.48 7.85 4.71
CA PHE A 297 58.56 7.65 6.17
C PHE A 297 58.13 8.89 6.99
N GLU A 298 57.19 9.70 6.49
CA GLU A 298 56.63 10.83 7.22
C GLU A 298 55.61 10.40 8.27
N ASP A 299 55.64 11.03 9.46
CA ASP A 299 54.70 10.79 10.55
C ASP A 299 53.27 11.06 10.09
N ILE A 300 52.41 10.03 10.15
CA ILE A 300 51.01 10.09 9.74
C ILE A 300 50.20 10.66 10.90
N ASN A 301 50.21 11.98 11.07
CA ASN A 301 49.47 12.69 12.11
C ASN A 301 48.07 13.15 11.71
N GLU A 302 47.62 12.89 10.48
CA GLU A 302 46.26 13.25 10.04
C GLU A 302 45.31 12.06 10.18
N TYR A 303 44.11 12.34 10.70
CA TYR A 303 43.02 11.36 10.79
C TYR A 303 42.62 10.92 9.38
N ASP A 304 42.85 9.66 9.10
CA ASP A 304 42.50 9.02 7.83
C ASP A 304 41.64 7.77 8.11
N TRP A 305 40.70 7.45 7.20
CA TRP A 305 39.82 6.30 7.32
C TRP A 305 40.61 4.95 7.44
N LYS A 306 41.84 4.91 7.02
CA LYS A 306 42.74 3.73 7.17
C LYS A 306 43.16 3.48 8.60
N GLN A 307 43.35 4.51 9.41
CA GLN A 307 43.78 4.38 10.81
C GLN A 307 42.74 3.66 11.66
N VAL A 308 41.45 3.76 11.29
CA VAL A 308 40.36 3.08 11.99
C VAL A 308 40.05 1.69 11.43
N ALA A 309 40.89 1.15 10.51
CA ALA A 309 40.68 -0.16 9.88
C ALA A 309 40.44 -1.28 10.91
N GLY A 310 41.18 -1.29 12.01
CA GLY A 310 41.03 -2.28 13.07
C GLY A 310 39.76 -2.11 13.94
N ASP A 311 39.00 -1.02 13.80
CA ASP A 311 37.83 -0.77 14.63
C ASP A 311 36.51 -0.67 13.83
N VAL A 312 36.58 -0.59 12.49
CA VAL A 312 35.40 -0.41 11.62
C VAL A 312 34.40 -1.56 11.76
N PHE A 313 34.86 -2.79 11.88
CA PHE A 313 34.00 -3.97 12.01
C PHE A 313 33.69 -4.33 13.48
N ARG A 314 34.02 -3.44 14.41
CA ARG A 314 33.69 -3.62 15.82
C ARG A 314 32.15 -3.67 16.00
N PRO A 315 31.67 -4.60 16.86
CA PRO A 315 30.22 -4.68 17.14
C PRO A 315 29.68 -3.37 17.69
N PRO A 316 28.39 -3.01 17.41
CA PRO A 316 27.79 -1.82 17.96
C PRO A 316 27.81 -1.83 19.49
N SER A 317 28.17 -0.70 20.11
CA SER A 317 28.29 -0.57 21.57
C SER A 317 26.92 -0.64 22.28
N VAL A 318 25.85 -0.25 21.59
CA VAL A 318 24.49 -0.13 22.15
C VAL A 318 23.55 -1.09 21.45
N ASN A 319 22.78 -1.86 22.24
CA ASN A 319 21.61 -2.65 21.80
C ASN A 319 21.82 -3.49 20.52
N LYS A 320 22.84 -4.35 20.48
CA LYS A 320 23.10 -5.28 19.35
C LYS A 320 21.85 -6.08 18.94
N LEU A 321 21.08 -6.55 19.93
CA LEU A 321 19.89 -7.35 19.73
C LEU A 321 18.80 -6.54 18.99
N LEU A 322 18.56 -5.30 19.39
CA LEU A 322 17.56 -4.46 18.75
C LEU A 322 17.96 -4.14 17.30
N LEU A 323 19.21 -3.77 17.06
CA LEU A 323 19.68 -3.44 15.71
C LEU A 323 19.61 -4.66 14.78
N SER A 324 20.06 -5.84 15.24
CA SER A 324 19.96 -7.07 14.43
C SER A 324 18.52 -7.45 14.10
N SER A 325 17.61 -7.29 15.08
CA SER A 325 16.18 -7.53 14.84
C SER A 325 15.57 -6.52 13.87
N MET A 326 15.94 -5.23 13.95
CA MET A 326 15.48 -4.20 13.03
C MET A 326 15.96 -4.44 11.59
N ILE A 327 17.23 -4.84 11.41
CA ILE A 327 17.76 -5.21 10.09
C ILE A 327 17.03 -6.44 9.54
N GLY A 328 16.82 -7.48 10.38
CA GLY A 328 16.10 -8.68 9.97
C GLY A 328 14.65 -8.41 9.56
N THR A 329 13.90 -7.63 10.36
CA THR A 329 12.52 -7.23 10.01
C THR A 329 12.48 -6.35 8.78
N GLY A 330 13.46 -5.47 8.59
CA GLY A 330 13.58 -4.66 7.38
C GLY A 330 13.77 -5.53 6.13
N CYS A 331 14.62 -6.56 6.18
CA CYS A 331 14.78 -7.53 5.10
C CYS A 331 13.52 -8.35 4.83
N GLN A 332 12.81 -8.75 5.87
CA GLN A 332 11.52 -9.44 5.74
C GLN A 332 10.51 -8.58 4.98
N LEU A 333 10.36 -7.32 5.37
CA LEU A 333 9.45 -6.38 4.74
C LEU A 333 9.85 -6.04 3.30
N LEU A 334 11.14 -5.83 3.05
CA LEU A 334 11.65 -5.59 1.70
C LEU A 334 11.37 -6.77 0.76
N SER A 335 11.61 -7.99 1.22
CA SER A 335 11.32 -9.21 0.46
C SER A 335 9.83 -9.35 0.20
N MET A 336 8.99 -9.12 1.20
CA MET A 336 7.53 -9.14 1.07
C MET A 336 7.05 -8.13 0.02
N LEU A 337 7.51 -6.88 0.10
CA LEU A 337 7.14 -5.83 -0.85
C LEU A 337 7.59 -6.18 -2.27
N SER A 338 8.84 -6.65 -2.43
CA SER A 338 9.38 -7.02 -3.74
C SER A 338 8.59 -8.16 -4.38
N PHE A 339 8.27 -9.23 -3.65
CA PHE A 339 7.50 -10.35 -4.19
C PHE A 339 6.04 -9.98 -4.48
N THR A 340 5.39 -9.23 -3.60
CA THR A 340 4.00 -8.77 -3.82
C THR A 340 3.89 -7.88 -5.04
N LEU A 341 4.75 -6.89 -5.17
CA LEU A 341 4.75 -5.97 -6.30
C LEU A 341 5.14 -6.67 -7.60
N PHE A 342 6.12 -7.58 -7.56
CA PHE A 342 6.50 -8.38 -8.72
C PHE A 342 5.32 -9.21 -9.26
N LEU A 343 4.56 -9.88 -8.40
CA LEU A 343 3.34 -10.59 -8.82
C LEU A 343 2.25 -9.65 -9.35
N ALA A 344 2.16 -8.44 -8.79
CA ALA A 344 1.22 -7.44 -9.29
C ALA A 344 1.60 -6.95 -10.69
N VAL A 345 2.90 -6.73 -10.96
CA VAL A 345 3.44 -6.31 -12.27
C VAL A 345 3.20 -7.36 -13.34
N ILE A 346 3.40 -8.65 -13.02
CA ILE A 346 3.13 -9.76 -13.95
C ILE A 346 1.62 -9.91 -14.26
N GLY A 347 0.74 -9.17 -13.55
CA GLY A 347 -0.71 -9.23 -13.73
C GLY A 347 -1.36 -10.44 -13.05
N PHE A 348 -0.67 -11.07 -12.10
CA PHE A 348 -1.23 -12.17 -11.32
C PHE A 348 -2.35 -11.70 -10.38
N MET A 349 -2.36 -10.41 -10.03
CA MET A 349 -3.37 -9.80 -9.18
C MET A 349 -4.49 -9.21 -10.02
N ASN A 350 -5.64 -9.88 -10.06
CA ASN A 350 -6.82 -9.37 -10.74
C ASN A 350 -7.51 -8.30 -9.88
N PRO A 351 -7.89 -7.15 -10.47
CA PRO A 351 -8.64 -6.10 -9.78
C PRO A 351 -10.04 -6.55 -9.34
N GLU A 352 -10.57 -7.63 -9.91
CA GLU A 352 -11.85 -8.25 -9.51
C GLU A 352 -11.91 -8.70 -8.05
N LYS A 353 -10.77 -9.18 -7.52
CA LYS A 353 -10.64 -9.57 -6.11
C LYS A 353 -10.13 -8.36 -5.35
N ARG A 354 -11.04 -7.65 -4.71
CA ARG A 354 -10.72 -6.47 -3.92
C ARG A 354 -9.72 -6.81 -2.82
N ASN A 355 -8.81 -5.88 -2.58
CA ASN A 355 -7.78 -5.99 -1.55
C ASN A 355 -6.94 -7.29 -1.60
N ASN A 356 -6.90 -7.96 -2.76
CA ASN A 356 -6.09 -9.16 -2.97
C ASN A 356 -4.59 -8.88 -2.75
N ILE A 357 -4.13 -7.66 -3.05
CA ILE A 357 -2.76 -7.21 -2.76
C ILE A 357 -2.45 -7.36 -1.27
N LEU A 358 -3.37 -6.98 -0.38
CA LEU A 358 -3.19 -7.09 1.06
C LEU A 358 -3.16 -8.56 1.51
N ASN A 359 -4.06 -9.39 0.99
CA ASN A 359 -4.10 -10.82 1.31
C ASN A 359 -2.80 -11.53 0.91
N ILE A 360 -2.32 -11.25 -0.30
CA ILE A 360 -1.05 -11.80 -0.81
C ILE A 360 0.13 -11.21 -0.03
N GLY A 361 0.08 -9.92 0.33
CA GLY A 361 1.08 -9.28 1.18
C GLY A 361 1.21 -9.96 2.54
N ILE A 362 0.11 -10.27 3.22
CA ILE A 362 0.11 -11.00 4.50
C ILE A 362 0.72 -12.40 4.31
N LEU A 363 0.35 -13.10 3.23
CA LEU A 363 0.90 -14.42 2.92
C LEU A 363 2.43 -14.35 2.74
N PHE A 364 2.93 -13.43 1.92
CA PHE A 364 4.37 -13.25 1.74
C PHE A 364 5.08 -12.75 2.99
N TYR A 365 4.42 -11.94 3.81
CA TYR A 365 4.98 -11.56 5.11
C TYR A 365 5.32 -12.78 5.96
N CYS A 366 4.42 -13.77 6.00
CA CYS A 366 4.67 -15.02 6.72
C CYS A 366 5.88 -15.79 6.12
N PHE A 367 5.91 -16.01 4.82
CA PHE A 367 7.00 -16.76 4.17
C PHE A 367 8.34 -16.04 4.23
N CYS A 368 8.34 -14.73 4.03
CA CYS A 368 9.57 -13.91 4.12
C CYS A 368 10.12 -13.83 5.56
N GLY A 369 9.38 -14.26 6.56
CA GLY A 369 9.87 -14.44 7.92
C GLY A 369 11.13 -15.30 8.00
N LEU A 370 11.27 -16.28 7.09
CA LEU A 370 12.46 -17.12 6.98
C LEU A 370 13.71 -16.28 6.64
N PHE A 371 13.61 -15.32 5.72
CA PHE A 371 14.72 -14.41 5.38
C PHE A 371 15.02 -13.45 6.52
N GLY A 372 13.98 -12.87 7.14
CA GLY A 372 14.15 -11.96 8.27
C GLY A 372 14.86 -12.63 9.44
N GLY A 373 14.44 -13.84 9.79
CA GLY A 373 15.08 -14.65 10.82
C GLY A 373 16.54 -14.98 10.49
N TYR A 374 16.81 -15.41 9.25
CA TYR A 374 18.17 -15.73 8.80
C TYR A 374 19.11 -14.52 8.94
N VAL A 375 18.71 -13.38 8.44
CA VAL A 375 19.53 -12.16 8.46
C VAL A 375 19.74 -11.68 9.90
N SER A 376 18.70 -11.62 10.72
CA SER A 376 18.80 -11.14 12.11
C SER A 376 19.75 -12.00 12.94
N ALA A 377 19.65 -13.32 12.83
CA ALA A 377 20.51 -14.23 13.59
C ALA A 377 21.96 -14.21 13.10
N ASN A 378 22.19 -14.06 11.78
CA ASN A 378 23.53 -13.97 11.22
C ASN A 378 24.26 -12.70 11.69
N PHE A 379 23.61 -11.52 11.64
CA PHE A 379 24.18 -10.27 12.17
C PHE A 379 24.43 -10.35 13.68
N TYR A 380 23.49 -10.92 14.44
CA TYR A 380 23.64 -11.06 15.89
C TYR A 380 24.82 -11.95 16.26
N ARG A 381 25.01 -13.06 15.55
CA ARG A 381 26.18 -13.94 15.72
C ARG A 381 27.47 -13.23 15.32
N PHE A 382 27.48 -12.49 14.21
CA PHE A 382 28.61 -11.70 13.75
C PHE A 382 29.08 -10.71 14.83
N TRP A 383 28.15 -10.12 15.59
CA TRP A 383 28.47 -9.24 16.72
C TRP A 383 28.71 -9.95 18.04
N GLY A 384 28.96 -11.27 18.02
CA GLY A 384 29.29 -12.07 19.21
C GLY A 384 28.11 -12.32 20.15
N GLY A 385 26.89 -12.38 19.63
CA GLY A 385 25.71 -12.72 20.42
C GLY A 385 25.52 -14.23 20.55
N ASN A 386 25.15 -14.73 21.75
CA ASN A 386 25.06 -16.16 22.02
C ASN A 386 23.63 -16.72 21.99
N SER A 387 22.59 -15.89 22.08
CA SER A 387 21.21 -16.34 22.22
C SER A 387 20.37 -16.05 20.97
N TRP A 388 20.42 -16.95 19.98
CA TRP A 388 19.67 -16.82 18.73
C TRP A 388 18.15 -16.83 18.94
N ILE A 389 17.63 -17.55 19.95
CA ILE A 389 16.19 -17.58 20.25
C ILE A 389 15.67 -16.20 20.66
N ARG A 390 16.43 -15.43 21.47
CA ARG A 390 16.02 -14.07 21.87
C ARG A 390 15.90 -13.16 20.65
N VAL A 391 16.85 -13.23 19.72
CA VAL A 391 16.76 -12.43 18.48
C VAL A 391 15.55 -12.83 17.67
N SER A 392 15.26 -14.12 17.53
CA SER A 392 14.08 -14.61 16.80
C SER A 392 12.77 -14.07 17.38
N VAL A 393 12.63 -14.10 18.71
CA VAL A 393 11.46 -13.56 19.39
C VAL A 393 11.34 -12.05 19.16
N PHE A 394 12.42 -11.30 19.32
CA PHE A 394 12.41 -9.85 19.06
C PHE A 394 12.08 -9.52 17.60
N THR A 395 12.69 -10.25 16.64
CA THR A 395 12.43 -10.06 15.20
C THR A 395 10.96 -10.34 14.86
N SER A 396 10.35 -11.38 15.47
CA SER A 396 8.97 -11.73 15.23
C SER A 396 7.97 -10.74 15.84
N LEU A 397 8.30 -10.15 16.99
CA LEU A 397 7.41 -9.23 17.72
C LEU A 397 7.52 -7.78 17.24
N LEU A 398 8.66 -7.35 16.71
CA LEU A 398 8.95 -5.94 16.48
C LEU A 398 7.93 -5.27 15.55
N PHE A 399 7.73 -5.80 14.36
CA PHE A 399 6.81 -5.20 13.39
C PHE A 399 5.35 -5.47 13.72
N PRO A 400 4.90 -6.72 13.98
CA PRO A 400 3.51 -6.98 14.37
C PRO A 400 3.13 -6.27 15.67
N GLY A 401 4.04 -6.19 16.64
CA GLY A 401 3.80 -5.52 17.91
C GLY A 401 3.46 -4.03 17.73
N ILE A 402 4.26 -3.31 16.94
CA ILE A 402 4.02 -1.89 16.65
C ILE A 402 2.68 -1.70 15.91
N ILE A 403 2.43 -2.53 14.88
CA ILE A 403 1.20 -2.42 14.08
C ILE A 403 -0.03 -2.78 14.91
N ILE A 404 0.00 -3.87 15.65
CA ILE A 404 -1.15 -4.29 16.47
C ILE A 404 -1.45 -3.23 17.53
N CYS A 405 -0.43 -2.70 18.24
CA CYS A 405 -0.66 -1.63 19.22
C CYS A 405 -1.30 -0.39 18.57
N GLY A 406 -0.77 0.11 17.46
CA GLY A 406 -1.34 1.26 16.77
C GLY A 406 -2.75 0.99 16.24
N TYR A 407 -2.97 -0.21 15.68
CA TYR A 407 -4.26 -0.62 15.16
C TYR A 407 -5.32 -0.77 16.25
N MET A 408 -4.98 -1.32 17.42
CA MET A 408 -5.89 -1.44 18.55
C MET A 408 -6.39 -0.08 19.04
N ILE A 409 -5.50 0.92 19.13
CA ILE A 409 -5.88 2.29 19.49
C ILE A 409 -6.89 2.85 18.50
N ILE A 410 -6.61 2.72 17.20
CA ILE A 410 -7.52 3.18 16.14
C ILE A 410 -8.84 2.40 16.18
N ASN A 411 -8.80 1.08 16.37
CA ASN A 411 -10.00 0.24 16.40
C ASN A 411 -10.95 0.59 17.55
N ILE A 412 -10.41 0.95 18.72
CA ILE A 412 -11.23 1.44 19.84
C ILE A 412 -12.02 2.70 19.43
N ILE A 413 -11.37 3.66 18.78
CA ILE A 413 -12.02 4.87 18.28
C ILE A 413 -13.09 4.53 17.24
N LEU A 414 -12.80 3.59 16.32
CA LEU A 414 -13.74 3.16 15.29
C LEU A 414 -14.96 2.43 15.87
N ILE A 415 -14.78 1.66 16.94
CA ILE A 415 -15.89 0.99 17.67
C ILE A 415 -16.79 2.03 18.34
N ILE A 416 -16.22 3.03 19.04
CA ILE A 416 -16.97 4.10 19.71
C ILE A 416 -17.83 4.87 18.68
N GLU A 417 -17.27 5.18 17.51
CA GLU A 417 -17.98 5.87 16.42
C GLU A 417 -18.92 4.93 15.62
N ASN A 418 -18.99 3.65 15.96
CA ASN A 418 -19.75 2.63 15.21
C ASN A 418 -19.41 2.64 13.71
N SER A 419 -18.15 2.69 13.37
CA SER A 419 -17.67 2.71 11.99
C SER A 419 -17.75 1.32 11.33
N ASN A 420 -17.91 1.29 9.99
CA ASN A 420 -17.82 0.05 9.22
C ASN A 420 -16.40 -0.54 9.19
N ALA A 421 -15.39 0.30 9.42
CA ALA A 421 -13.99 -0.11 9.48
C ALA A 421 -13.60 -0.78 10.81
N ALA A 422 -14.49 -0.77 11.82
CA ALA A 422 -14.24 -1.47 13.07
C ALA A 422 -14.11 -2.99 12.82
N VAL A 423 -13.01 -3.59 13.32
CA VAL A 423 -12.72 -5.01 13.18
C VAL A 423 -13.17 -5.76 14.42
N ASN A 424 -13.82 -6.89 14.21
CA ASN A 424 -14.29 -7.75 15.28
C ASN A 424 -13.10 -8.44 15.96
N PHE A 425 -13.30 -8.81 17.22
CA PHE A 425 -12.28 -9.54 17.99
C PHE A 425 -11.89 -10.87 17.34
N SER A 426 -12.84 -11.59 16.72
CA SER A 426 -12.57 -12.85 16.02
C SER A 426 -11.56 -12.69 14.86
N ASP A 427 -11.64 -11.58 14.13
CA ASP A 427 -10.77 -11.30 12.99
C ASP A 427 -9.34 -10.95 13.46
N ILE A 428 -9.22 -10.22 14.59
CA ILE A 428 -7.93 -9.94 15.22
C ILE A 428 -7.31 -11.23 15.75
N LEU A 429 -8.13 -12.10 16.36
CA LEU A 429 -7.68 -13.41 16.86
C LEU A 429 -7.16 -14.29 15.71
N SER A 430 -7.81 -14.27 14.54
CA SER A 430 -7.36 -15.03 13.36
C SER A 430 -5.97 -14.58 12.88
N LEU A 431 -5.69 -13.27 12.89
CA LEU A 431 -4.35 -12.74 12.59
C LEU A 431 -3.30 -13.18 13.60
N PHE A 432 -3.68 -13.21 14.88
CA PHE A 432 -2.79 -13.65 15.94
C PHE A 432 -2.47 -15.15 15.83
N ILE A 433 -3.45 -15.98 15.49
CA ILE A 433 -3.26 -17.40 15.20
C ILE A 433 -2.32 -17.59 14.00
N LEU A 434 -2.54 -16.84 12.92
CA LEU A 434 -1.68 -16.90 11.73
C LEU A 434 -0.23 -16.51 12.07
N TRP A 435 -0.03 -15.50 12.92
CA TRP A 435 1.29 -15.09 13.36
C TRP A 435 2.00 -16.17 14.18
N ILE A 436 1.32 -16.79 15.17
CA ILE A 436 1.91 -17.83 16.03
C ILE A 436 2.24 -19.10 15.23
N PHE A 437 1.32 -19.55 14.37
CA PHE A 437 1.47 -20.85 13.71
C PHE A 437 2.22 -20.78 12.37
N CYS A 438 2.28 -19.63 11.71
CA CYS A 438 2.98 -19.48 10.43
C CYS A 438 4.23 -18.62 10.57
N THR A 439 4.09 -17.35 10.96
CA THR A 439 5.20 -16.39 10.91
C THR A 439 6.28 -16.73 11.92
N PHE A 440 5.92 -16.99 13.16
CA PHE A 440 6.87 -17.24 14.24
C PHE A 440 7.73 -18.51 14.01
N PRO A 441 7.17 -19.67 13.63
CA PRO A 441 7.97 -20.85 13.31
C PRO A 441 8.92 -20.66 12.12
N LEU A 442 8.48 -19.94 11.07
CA LEU A 442 9.33 -19.66 9.92
C LEU A 442 10.51 -18.75 10.28
N ILE A 443 10.31 -17.75 11.15
CA ILE A 443 11.39 -16.92 11.67
C ILE A 443 12.35 -17.76 12.50
N LEU A 444 11.87 -18.68 13.36
CA LEU A 444 12.74 -19.57 14.14
C LEU A 444 13.60 -20.47 13.24
N ILE A 445 13.00 -21.07 12.21
CA ILE A 445 13.72 -21.88 11.23
C ILE A 445 14.78 -21.05 10.52
N GLY A 446 14.42 -19.85 10.03
CA GLY A 446 15.36 -18.92 9.39
C GLY A 446 16.51 -18.55 10.32
N SER A 447 16.21 -18.22 11.57
CA SER A 447 17.21 -17.85 12.58
C SER A 447 18.14 -19.00 12.93
N PHE A 448 17.65 -20.23 13.00
CA PHE A 448 18.48 -21.42 13.21
C PHE A 448 19.52 -21.57 12.08
N PHE A 449 19.08 -21.48 10.83
CA PHE A 449 19.99 -21.53 9.69
C PHE A 449 20.95 -20.33 9.65
N GLY A 450 20.47 -19.12 9.96
CA GLY A 450 21.30 -17.91 10.02
C GLY A 450 22.37 -17.99 11.10
N TYR A 451 22.04 -18.54 12.26
CA TYR A 451 23.00 -18.73 13.34
C TYR A 451 24.03 -19.83 13.03
N LYS A 452 23.63 -20.87 12.30
CA LYS A 452 24.54 -21.97 11.89
C LYS A 452 25.38 -21.64 10.65
N SER A 453 25.02 -20.60 9.88
CA SER A 453 25.75 -20.23 8.65
C SER A 453 27.16 -19.75 8.94
N ASN A 454 28.03 -19.74 7.92
CA ASN A 454 29.39 -19.20 8.05
C ASN A 454 29.31 -17.71 8.45
N GLN A 455 30.24 -17.30 9.33
CA GLN A 455 30.34 -15.89 9.71
C GLN A 455 30.67 -15.01 8.49
N ILE A 456 30.28 -13.76 8.56
CA ILE A 456 30.62 -12.75 7.56
C ILE A 456 32.14 -12.58 7.60
N ASN A 457 32.81 -12.83 6.46
CA ASN A 457 34.26 -12.63 6.38
C ASN A 457 34.55 -11.13 6.43
N ILE A 458 35.38 -10.74 7.39
CA ILE A 458 35.89 -9.37 7.54
C ILE A 458 37.33 -9.34 7.02
N PRO A 459 37.70 -8.28 6.28
CA PRO A 459 39.05 -8.14 5.73
C PRO A 459 40.10 -7.73 6.76
N CYS A 460 39.71 -7.20 7.92
CA CYS A 460 40.59 -6.66 8.93
C CYS A 460 40.34 -7.32 10.29
N GLU A 461 41.40 -7.58 11.06
CA GLU A 461 41.27 -8.02 12.46
C GLU A 461 40.85 -6.86 13.36
N ILE A 462 40.05 -7.16 14.39
CA ILE A 462 39.53 -6.15 15.31
C ILE A 462 40.53 -5.89 16.42
N ASN A 463 40.92 -4.63 16.63
CA ASN A 463 41.79 -4.21 17.70
C ASN A 463 41.22 -4.57 19.08
N LYS A 464 42.08 -4.96 20.03
CA LYS A 464 41.65 -5.27 21.42
C LYS A 464 41.17 -4.00 22.13
N ILE A 465 41.83 -2.86 21.91
CA ILE A 465 41.53 -1.57 22.53
C ILE A 465 40.91 -0.67 21.47
N PRO A 466 39.74 -0.04 21.75
CA PRO A 466 39.11 0.88 20.81
C PRO A 466 39.92 2.16 20.65
N SER A 467 40.00 2.67 19.42
CA SER A 467 40.64 3.95 19.13
C SER A 467 39.84 5.11 19.71
N TYR A 468 40.50 6.21 20.06
CA TYR A 468 39.83 7.44 20.48
C TYR A 468 39.10 8.08 19.32
N ILE A 469 37.85 8.52 19.56
CA ILE A 469 37.03 9.22 18.55
C ILE A 469 37.19 10.73 18.78
N PRO A 470 37.78 11.48 17.82
CA PRO A 470 37.99 12.92 17.97
C PRO A 470 36.68 13.71 17.91
N GLU A 471 36.71 14.96 18.38
CA GLU A 471 35.59 15.89 18.25
C GLU A 471 35.34 16.24 16.79
N LYS A 472 34.07 16.25 16.41
CA LYS A 472 33.65 16.49 15.04
C LYS A 472 33.19 17.90 14.81
N PRO A 473 33.36 18.43 13.58
CA PRO A 473 32.75 19.70 13.21
C PRO A 473 31.23 19.59 13.27
N TRP A 474 30.56 20.73 13.53
CA TRP A 474 29.12 20.81 13.74
C TRP A 474 28.29 20.21 12.60
N TYR A 475 28.75 20.35 11.35
CA TYR A 475 28.06 19.85 10.16
C TYR A 475 28.08 18.32 10.05
N LEU A 476 29.03 17.63 10.69
CA LEU A 476 29.11 16.17 10.79
C LEU A 476 28.38 15.60 12.02
N HIS A 477 27.79 16.47 12.83
CA HIS A 477 27.02 16.01 13.96
C HIS A 477 25.77 15.24 13.48
N TYR A 478 25.49 14.07 14.07
CA TYR A 478 24.47 13.13 13.59
C TYR A 478 23.08 13.75 13.37
N ARG A 479 22.66 14.73 14.18
CA ARG A 479 21.37 15.40 14.06
C ARG A 479 21.23 16.18 12.74
N TYR A 480 22.23 16.97 12.40
CA TYR A 480 22.22 17.79 11.18
C TYR A 480 22.30 16.92 9.93
N ILE A 481 23.18 15.88 9.95
CA ILE A 481 23.31 14.96 8.83
C ILE A 481 22.00 14.19 8.60
N THR A 482 21.39 13.66 9.67
CA THR A 482 20.12 12.94 9.57
C THR A 482 19.01 13.81 9.00
N PHE A 483 18.94 15.08 9.42
CA PHE A 483 17.97 16.02 8.87
C PHE A 483 18.23 16.29 7.39
N LEU A 484 19.49 16.59 7.01
CA LEU A 484 19.85 16.91 5.63
C LEU A 484 19.65 15.72 4.68
N THR A 485 20.13 14.53 5.07
CA THR A 485 19.97 13.30 4.26
C THR A 485 18.50 12.91 4.11
N GLY A 486 17.70 13.10 5.16
CA GLY A 486 16.26 12.92 5.13
C GLY A 486 15.57 13.87 4.16
N LEU A 487 15.94 15.13 4.14
CA LEU A 487 15.42 16.12 3.20
C LEU A 487 15.74 15.75 1.74
N ILE A 488 16.98 15.39 1.46
CA ILE A 488 17.40 14.98 0.11
C ILE A 488 16.64 13.72 -0.32
N GLY A 489 16.61 12.68 0.53
CA GLY A 489 15.89 11.44 0.24
C GLY A 489 14.38 11.66 0.04
N PHE A 490 13.77 12.54 0.82
CA PHE A 490 12.35 12.88 0.64
C PHE A 490 12.10 13.67 -0.64
N ALA A 491 12.97 14.63 -0.96
CA ALA A 491 12.85 15.45 -2.17
C ALA A 491 12.89 14.60 -3.44
N THR A 492 13.73 13.56 -3.47
CA THR A 492 13.83 12.66 -4.62
C THR A 492 12.57 11.84 -4.86
N ILE A 493 11.82 11.48 -3.81
CA ILE A 493 10.61 10.66 -3.93
C ILE A 493 9.31 11.48 -3.80
N PHE A 494 9.39 12.79 -3.64
CA PHE A 494 8.23 13.63 -3.33
C PHE A 494 7.11 13.55 -4.38
N ILE A 495 7.48 13.51 -5.66
CA ILE A 495 6.51 13.44 -6.77
C ILE A 495 5.80 12.09 -6.73
N GLU A 496 6.58 11.01 -6.65
CA GLU A 496 6.08 9.64 -6.58
C GLU A 496 5.20 9.42 -5.34
N PHE A 497 5.62 9.97 -4.22
CA PHE A 497 4.86 9.91 -2.98
C PHE A 497 3.47 10.55 -3.12
N ASN A 498 3.36 11.72 -3.75
CA ASN A 498 2.07 12.37 -4.00
C ASN A 498 1.15 11.52 -4.89
N TYR A 499 1.70 10.85 -5.91
CA TYR A 499 0.92 9.94 -6.75
C TYR A 499 0.44 8.72 -5.98
N VAL A 500 1.32 8.10 -5.19
CA VAL A 500 0.98 6.94 -4.35
C VAL A 500 -0.11 7.31 -3.35
N MET A 501 0.02 8.46 -2.68
CA MET A 501 -0.98 8.96 -1.74
C MET A 501 -2.32 9.22 -2.43
N GLY A 502 -2.30 9.88 -3.59
CA GLY A 502 -3.52 10.11 -4.39
C GLY A 502 -4.23 8.83 -4.80
N ALA A 503 -3.47 7.78 -5.14
CA ALA A 503 -4.02 6.49 -5.51
C ALA A 503 -4.52 5.67 -4.31
N LEU A 504 -3.83 5.76 -3.18
CA LEU A 504 -4.26 5.13 -1.93
C LEU A 504 -5.64 5.67 -1.50
N TRP A 505 -5.83 6.99 -1.52
CA TRP A 505 -7.11 7.63 -1.21
C TRP A 505 -8.24 7.29 -2.18
N ARG A 506 -7.92 6.88 -3.42
CA ARG A 506 -8.89 6.50 -4.45
C ARG A 506 -9.09 4.99 -4.58
N HIS A 507 -8.43 4.19 -3.75
CA HIS A 507 -8.42 2.71 -3.84
C HIS A 507 -7.95 2.17 -5.21
N GLN A 508 -7.03 2.88 -5.89
CA GLN A 508 -6.52 2.57 -7.24
C GLN A 508 -5.12 1.95 -7.25
N ILE A 509 -4.69 1.34 -6.15
CA ILE A 509 -3.32 0.82 -5.97
C ILE A 509 -2.94 -0.21 -7.04
N TYR A 510 -3.90 -0.99 -7.54
CA TYR A 510 -3.64 -2.03 -8.54
C TYR A 510 -3.01 -1.50 -9.84
N PHE A 511 -3.36 -0.28 -10.25
CA PHE A 511 -2.86 0.32 -11.49
C PHE A 511 -1.49 0.96 -11.32
N LEU A 512 -1.04 1.11 -10.09
CA LEU A 512 0.23 1.74 -9.75
C LEU A 512 1.33 0.74 -9.36
N ALA A 513 1.08 -0.56 -9.43
CA ALA A 513 2.03 -1.56 -8.95
C ALA A 513 3.41 -1.45 -9.63
N THR A 514 3.44 -1.28 -10.97
CA THR A 514 4.69 -1.12 -11.73
C THR A 514 5.42 0.15 -11.31
N PHE A 515 4.68 1.25 -11.22
CA PHE A 515 5.22 2.54 -10.79
C PHE A 515 5.79 2.47 -9.36
N LEU A 516 5.05 1.87 -8.44
CA LEU A 516 5.48 1.71 -7.06
C LEU A 516 6.74 0.83 -6.95
N PHE A 517 6.85 -0.22 -7.77
CA PHE A 517 8.02 -1.09 -7.80
C PHE A 517 9.29 -0.32 -8.21
N ILE A 518 9.20 0.47 -9.28
CA ILE A 518 10.30 1.30 -9.77
C ILE A 518 10.67 2.37 -8.74
N SER A 519 9.68 3.07 -8.18
CA SER A 519 9.91 4.12 -7.18
C SER A 519 10.61 3.62 -5.92
N ILE A 520 10.23 2.43 -5.42
CA ILE A 520 10.90 1.82 -4.25
C ILE A 520 12.35 1.48 -4.57
N PHE A 521 12.62 0.95 -5.77
CA PHE A 521 13.98 0.62 -6.20
C PHE A 521 14.87 1.87 -6.27
N LEU A 522 14.40 2.94 -6.91
CA LEU A 522 15.12 4.21 -7.00
C LEU A 522 15.39 4.81 -5.62
N PHE A 523 14.38 4.81 -4.77
CA PHE A 523 14.51 5.31 -3.40
C PHE A 523 15.55 4.52 -2.58
N ALA A 524 15.55 3.19 -2.73
CA ALA A 524 16.54 2.34 -2.09
C ALA A 524 17.98 2.67 -2.55
N MET A 525 18.18 2.92 -3.85
CA MET A 525 19.47 3.32 -4.40
C MET A 525 19.94 4.65 -3.82
N VAL A 526 19.10 5.68 -3.84
CA VAL A 526 19.44 7.01 -3.31
C VAL A 526 19.81 6.95 -1.82
N MET A 527 19.01 6.23 -1.02
CA MET A 527 19.30 6.10 0.42
C MET A 527 20.57 5.31 0.69
N GLY A 528 20.84 4.30 -0.12
CA GLY A 528 22.11 3.55 -0.07
C GLY A 528 23.32 4.44 -0.34
N GLU A 529 23.28 5.26 -1.38
CA GLU A 529 24.36 6.18 -1.76
C GLU A 529 24.59 7.26 -0.71
N LEU A 530 23.51 7.88 -0.20
CA LEU A 530 23.62 8.89 0.85
C LEU A 530 24.23 8.29 2.13
N SER A 531 23.86 7.07 2.49
CA SER A 531 24.43 6.41 3.66
C SER A 531 25.92 6.08 3.49
N ILE A 532 26.34 5.61 2.32
CA ILE A 532 27.76 5.36 2.00
C ILE A 532 28.56 6.67 2.12
N LEU A 533 28.05 7.74 1.50
CA LEU A 533 28.73 9.04 1.52
C LEU A 533 28.94 9.55 2.95
N VAL A 534 27.91 9.51 3.79
CA VAL A 534 27.99 9.97 5.17
C VAL A 534 28.93 9.08 6.01
N VAL A 535 28.85 7.74 5.82
CA VAL A 535 29.73 6.83 6.54
C VAL A 535 31.19 7.07 6.14
N TYR A 536 31.48 7.24 4.85
CA TYR A 536 32.83 7.55 4.37
C TYR A 536 33.39 8.83 5.05
N TYR A 537 32.64 9.93 5.03
CA TYR A 537 33.10 11.15 5.69
C TYR A 537 33.27 10.99 7.21
N ASN A 538 32.40 10.23 7.89
CA ASN A 538 32.58 9.95 9.32
C ASN A 538 33.85 9.16 9.60
N LEU A 539 34.22 8.19 8.74
CA LEU A 539 35.45 7.42 8.86
C LEU A 539 36.69 8.28 8.61
N CYS A 540 36.65 9.22 7.66
CA CYS A 540 37.74 10.19 7.44
C CYS A 540 38.01 11.05 8.68
N TYR A 541 37.03 11.27 9.56
CA TYR A 541 37.19 11.93 10.87
C TYR A 541 37.38 10.96 12.04
N GLY A 542 37.76 9.71 11.77
CA GLY A 542 38.09 8.74 12.81
C GLY A 542 36.90 8.13 13.56
N ASP A 543 35.66 8.29 13.08
CA ASP A 543 34.49 7.74 13.74
C ASP A 543 34.05 6.42 13.11
N TYR A 544 34.41 5.33 13.76
CA TYR A 544 34.13 3.95 13.36
C TYR A 544 32.73 3.45 13.78
N ASN A 545 31.92 4.23 14.53
CA ASN A 545 30.60 3.81 14.99
C ASN A 545 29.52 4.02 13.90
N TRP A 546 29.60 3.31 12.80
CA TRP A 546 28.74 3.52 11.64
C TRP A 546 27.41 2.70 11.64
N TRP A 547 27.32 1.61 12.39
CA TRP A 547 26.18 0.69 12.35
C TRP A 547 24.82 1.36 12.59
N TRP A 548 24.67 1.99 13.74
CA TRP A 548 23.44 2.74 14.06
C TRP A 548 23.27 3.97 13.20
N LYS A 549 24.34 4.64 12.85
CA LYS A 549 24.28 5.85 12.02
C LYS A 549 23.78 5.54 10.62
N SER A 550 24.29 4.50 9.97
CA SER A 550 23.80 4.08 8.65
C SER A 550 22.32 3.71 8.68
N PHE A 551 21.87 2.99 9.73
CA PHE A 551 20.46 2.67 9.90
C PHE A 551 19.59 3.92 10.05
N ILE A 552 19.99 4.87 10.91
CA ILE A 552 19.25 6.11 11.16
C ILE A 552 19.24 7.01 9.92
N ILE A 553 20.34 7.09 9.17
CA ILE A 553 20.40 7.85 7.91
C ILE A 553 19.43 7.25 6.90
N GLY A 554 19.40 5.92 6.73
CA GLY A 554 18.42 5.26 5.88
C GLY A 554 16.99 5.52 6.28
N ALA A 555 16.72 5.62 7.57
CA ALA A 555 15.41 5.91 8.13
C ALA A 555 15.01 7.40 8.09
N SER A 556 15.95 8.29 7.83
CA SER A 556 15.76 9.76 7.98
C SER A 556 14.64 10.39 7.15
N PRO A 557 14.28 9.93 5.92
CA PRO A 557 13.19 10.52 5.15
C PRO A 557 11.83 10.45 5.84
N VAL A 558 11.68 9.52 6.78
CA VAL A 558 10.44 9.36 7.55
C VAL A 558 10.05 10.61 8.34
N ILE A 559 11.02 11.42 8.76
CA ILE A 559 10.78 12.68 9.45
C ILE A 559 9.85 13.59 8.64
N TYR A 560 9.90 13.48 7.30
CA TYR A 560 9.14 14.31 6.37
C TYR A 560 7.82 13.66 5.91
N PHE A 561 7.63 12.36 6.13
CA PHE A 561 6.38 11.67 5.77
C PHE A 561 5.19 12.04 6.68
N GLY A 562 5.38 12.63 7.82
CA GLY A 562 4.51 13.35 8.75
C GLY A 562 3.09 12.85 9.05
N MET A 563 2.43 12.11 8.18
CA MET A 563 1.00 11.84 8.32
C MET A 563 0.58 10.38 8.46
N MET A 564 1.48 9.40 8.27
CA MET A 564 1.10 7.98 8.34
C MET A 564 2.09 7.15 9.17
N ALA A 565 1.88 7.15 10.48
CA ALA A 565 2.78 6.48 11.43
C ALA A 565 3.06 5.00 11.09
N MET A 566 2.08 4.25 10.57
CA MET A 566 2.25 2.84 10.22
C MET A 566 3.14 2.66 8.98
N ILE A 567 2.92 3.46 7.93
CA ILE A 567 3.76 3.44 6.71
C ILE A 567 5.17 3.92 7.05
N SER A 568 5.28 4.93 7.90
CA SER A 568 6.56 5.44 8.40
C SER A 568 7.36 4.35 9.12
N GLY A 569 6.72 3.52 9.94
CA GLY A 569 7.36 2.39 10.60
C GLY A 569 7.94 1.36 9.62
N MET A 570 7.21 1.04 8.54
CA MET A 570 7.73 0.15 7.47
C MET A 570 8.92 0.78 6.74
N VAL A 571 8.86 2.06 6.40
CA VAL A 571 9.93 2.78 5.69
C VAL A 571 11.19 2.85 6.56
N ILE A 572 11.07 3.11 7.87
CA ILE A 572 12.20 3.07 8.81
C ILE A 572 12.95 1.73 8.74
N LEU A 573 12.22 0.64 8.85
CA LEU A 573 12.82 -0.71 8.89
C LEU A 573 13.44 -1.08 7.54
N VAL A 574 12.74 -0.86 6.44
CA VAL A 574 13.20 -1.21 5.09
C VAL A 574 14.41 -0.36 4.70
N CYS A 575 14.31 0.95 4.76
CA CYS A 575 15.40 1.85 4.32
C CYS A 575 16.60 1.79 5.25
N GLY A 576 16.38 1.64 6.56
CA GLY A 576 17.44 1.43 7.52
C GLY A 576 18.23 0.15 7.24
N ALA A 577 17.55 -0.97 6.96
CA ALA A 577 18.19 -2.22 6.59
C ALA A 577 18.98 -2.09 5.29
N ILE A 578 18.41 -1.50 4.24
CA ILE A 578 19.08 -1.27 2.95
C ILE A 578 20.38 -0.49 3.17
N SER A 579 20.32 0.62 3.90
CA SER A 579 21.49 1.47 4.18
C SER A 579 22.61 0.72 4.88
N VAL A 580 22.31 -0.13 5.84
CA VAL A 580 23.31 -0.97 6.51
C VAL A 580 23.97 -1.94 5.52
N PHE A 581 23.19 -2.58 4.62
CA PHE A 581 23.76 -3.49 3.62
C PHE A 581 24.66 -2.77 2.62
N PHE A 582 24.24 -1.60 2.14
CA PHE A 582 25.06 -0.79 1.23
C PHE A 582 26.37 -0.36 1.89
N CYS A 583 26.33 0.12 3.13
CA CYS A 583 27.52 0.50 3.89
C CYS A 583 28.43 -0.71 4.15
N LEU A 584 27.87 -1.85 4.57
CA LEU A 584 28.66 -3.07 4.80
C LEU A 584 29.37 -3.54 3.52
N GLY A 585 28.66 -3.55 2.39
CA GLY A 585 29.24 -3.91 1.10
C GLY A 585 30.36 -2.96 0.68
N PHE A 586 30.16 -1.65 0.85
CA PHE A 586 31.16 -0.63 0.55
C PHE A 586 32.41 -0.77 1.43
N LEU A 587 32.24 -0.93 2.74
CA LEU A 587 33.34 -1.07 3.68
C LEU A 587 34.13 -2.37 3.44
N ASN A 588 33.44 -3.49 3.25
CA ASN A 588 34.13 -4.74 2.91
C ASN A 588 34.99 -4.58 1.64
N LYS A 589 34.48 -3.88 0.62
CA LYS A 589 35.22 -3.67 -0.62
C LYS A 589 36.44 -2.76 -0.41
N ILE A 590 36.29 -1.63 0.28
CA ILE A 590 37.38 -0.67 0.50
C ILE A 590 38.49 -1.32 1.33
N TYR A 591 38.16 -1.93 2.45
CA TYR A 591 39.15 -2.48 3.34
C TYR A 591 39.78 -3.80 2.83
N SER A 592 39.13 -4.50 1.87
CA SER A 592 39.75 -5.65 1.21
C SER A 592 40.82 -5.27 0.17
N GLU A 593 40.76 -4.03 -0.36
CA GLU A 593 41.74 -3.53 -1.33
C GLU A 593 42.98 -2.94 -0.67
N ILE A 594 42.99 -2.74 0.66
CA ILE A 594 44.15 -2.24 1.39
C ILE A 594 44.98 -3.44 1.87
N ARG A 595 46.25 -3.44 1.56
CA ARG A 595 47.22 -4.33 2.26
C ARG A 595 47.43 -3.75 3.65
N ILE A 596 46.95 -4.46 4.65
CA ILE A 596 47.25 -4.21 6.07
C ILE A 596 48.45 -5.13 6.35
N ASP A 597 49.64 -4.56 6.24
CA ASP A 597 50.86 -5.24 6.70
C ASP A 597 50.94 -5.26 8.22
#